data_e4358ecc2558b61afde46163c25e0d18
#
_entry.id   e4358ecc2558b61afde46163c25e0d18
#
_cell.length_a   1.000
_cell.length_b   1.000
_cell.length_c   1.000
_cell.angle_alpha   90.00
_cell.angle_beta   90.00
_cell.angle_gamma   90.00
#
_symmetry.space_group_name_H-M   'P 1'
#
loop_
_entity.id
_entity.type
_entity.pdbx_description
1 polymer ?
#
loop_
_entity_poly.entity_id
_entity_poly.type
_entity_poly.pdbx_seq_one_letter_code
_entity_poly.pdbx_strand_id
1 'polypeptide(L)'
;MVEQEPYNDQSRLQLDNDFWRFSLGVYDQEGVANECLELQERHGVNVNVLLFCAWIGTQGIALDRNGTEAAAQIVTHWDAMVVRPLRIARQKMKTDPDMAIVRPRVKALELEAEQIEQAMLFAHARCIRSADAHHGDAIAHNVNQCVAVATNAVLSEGAAPYLIKAARRKKS
;
A
#
# COMPACT_ATOMS: atom_id res chain seq x y z
N MET A 1 27.50 20.39 -27.02
CA MET A 1 26.23 19.68 -27.33
C MET A 1 26.27 18.40 -26.53
N VAL A 2 25.52 18.34 -25.46
CA VAL A 2 25.37 17.11 -24.67
C VAL A 2 24.25 16.32 -25.33
N GLU A 3 24.59 15.22 -25.99
CA GLU A 3 23.58 14.28 -26.51
C GLU A 3 22.82 13.72 -25.30
N GLN A 4 21.53 14.07 -25.23
CA GLN A 4 20.62 13.39 -24.31
C GLN A 4 20.38 11.98 -24.89
N GLU A 5 20.92 10.97 -24.19
CA GLU A 5 20.55 9.58 -24.42
C GLU A 5 19.02 9.47 -24.41
N PRO A 6 18.38 8.76 -25.37
CA PRO A 6 16.93 8.57 -25.35
C PRO A 6 16.59 7.76 -24.10
N TYR A 7 15.85 8.40 -23.18
CA TYR A 7 15.30 7.76 -21.98
C TYR A 7 14.47 6.54 -22.41
N ASN A 8 15.00 5.35 -22.10
CA ASN A 8 14.38 4.09 -22.46
C ASN A 8 13.01 3.95 -21.75
N ASP A 9 11.92 3.99 -22.52
CA ASP A 9 10.53 3.97 -22.06
C ASP A 9 10.11 2.66 -21.34
N GLN A 10 10.98 1.66 -21.28
CA GLN A 10 10.71 0.37 -20.62
C GLN A 10 10.76 0.42 -19.08
N SER A 11 11.17 1.53 -18.47
CA SER A 11 11.25 1.71 -17.02
C SER A 11 10.11 2.52 -16.41
N ARG A 12 9.11 2.94 -17.19
CA ARG A 12 8.01 3.73 -16.65
C ARG A 12 7.07 2.86 -15.82
N LEU A 13 6.90 3.27 -14.56
CA LEU A 13 5.91 2.69 -13.68
C LEU A 13 4.50 2.91 -14.26
N GLN A 14 3.70 1.86 -14.26
CA GLN A 14 2.30 1.93 -14.68
C GLN A 14 1.46 2.50 -13.53
N LEU A 15 1.15 3.80 -13.56
CA LEU A 15 0.42 4.47 -12.48
C LEU A 15 -1.05 4.05 -12.41
N ASP A 16 -1.73 3.97 -13.56
CA ASP A 16 -3.07 3.40 -13.64
C ASP A 16 -2.97 1.90 -13.89
N ASN A 17 -3.13 1.11 -12.85
CA ASN A 17 -3.01 -0.33 -12.84
C ASN A 17 -4.12 -1.00 -12.03
N ASP A 18 -4.23 -2.33 -12.10
CA ASP A 18 -5.29 -3.09 -11.43
C ASP A 18 -5.21 -2.97 -9.91
N PHE A 19 -4.01 -2.90 -9.35
CA PHE A 19 -3.83 -2.71 -7.92
C PHE A 19 -4.29 -1.32 -7.47
N TRP A 20 -3.98 -0.25 -8.22
CA TRP A 20 -4.45 1.09 -7.92
C TRP A 20 -5.99 1.17 -7.93
N ARG A 21 -6.63 0.61 -8.97
CA ARG A 21 -8.10 0.54 -9.06
C ARG A 21 -8.73 -0.27 -7.93
N PHE A 22 -8.11 -1.39 -7.56
CA PHE A 22 -8.52 -2.18 -6.39
C PHE A 22 -8.45 -1.34 -5.12
N SER A 23 -7.32 -0.66 -4.87
CA SER A 23 -7.08 0.15 -3.68
C SER A 23 -8.12 1.25 -3.51
N LEU A 24 -8.40 2.01 -4.57
CA LEU A 24 -9.45 3.04 -4.55
C LEU A 24 -10.82 2.45 -4.19
N GLY A 25 -11.21 1.35 -4.85
CA GLY A 25 -12.51 0.73 -4.62
C GLY A 25 -12.67 0.06 -3.26
N VAL A 26 -11.60 -0.35 -2.61
CA VAL A 26 -11.62 -0.96 -1.27
C VAL A 26 -11.55 0.13 -0.20
N TYR A 27 -10.72 1.13 -0.37
CA TYR A 27 -10.52 2.21 0.60
C TYR A 27 -11.78 3.05 0.81
N ASP A 28 -12.65 3.14 -0.21
CA ASP A 28 -13.95 3.82 -0.18
C ASP A 28 -15.05 3.02 0.55
N GLN A 29 -14.77 1.77 0.95
CA GLN A 29 -15.74 0.97 1.71
C GLN A 29 -15.80 1.40 3.16
N GLU A 30 -17.01 1.28 3.75
CA GLU A 30 -17.25 1.65 5.14
C GLU A 30 -16.27 0.98 6.10
N GLY A 31 -15.64 1.78 6.95
CA GLY A 31 -14.72 1.34 8.01
C GLY A 31 -13.27 1.12 7.57
N VAL A 32 -13.00 0.89 6.27
CA VAL A 32 -11.65 0.55 5.79
C VAL A 32 -10.66 1.69 6.00
N ALA A 33 -11.01 2.91 5.61
CA ALA A 33 -10.13 4.06 5.77
C ALA A 33 -9.73 4.29 7.24
N ASN A 34 -10.70 4.23 8.16
CA ASN A 34 -10.44 4.41 9.58
C ASN A 34 -9.54 3.30 10.15
N GLU A 35 -9.79 2.04 9.78
CA GLU A 35 -9.00 0.89 10.19
C GLU A 35 -7.54 0.99 9.69
N CYS A 36 -7.35 1.34 8.42
CA CYS A 36 -6.02 1.55 7.85
C CYS A 36 -5.26 2.67 8.54
N LEU A 37 -5.92 3.80 8.81
CA LEU A 37 -5.31 4.94 9.51
C LEU A 37 -4.95 4.58 10.95
N GLU A 38 -5.79 3.83 11.66
CA GLU A 38 -5.49 3.37 13.02
C GLU A 38 -4.26 2.44 13.04
N LEU A 39 -4.18 1.50 12.12
CA LEU A 39 -3.01 0.62 11.98
C LEU A 39 -1.74 1.41 11.65
N GLN A 40 -1.84 2.41 10.78
CA GLN A 40 -0.71 3.28 10.45
C GLN A 40 -0.25 4.11 11.64
N GLU A 41 -1.17 4.75 12.37
CA GLU A 41 -0.84 5.65 13.47
C GLU A 41 -0.34 4.91 14.72
N ARG A 42 -0.95 3.77 15.05
CA ARG A 42 -0.60 3.01 16.26
C ARG A 42 0.56 2.03 16.05
N HIS A 43 0.68 1.48 14.86
CA HIS A 43 1.58 0.35 14.62
C HIS A 43 2.59 0.62 13.50
N GLY A 44 2.55 1.78 12.87
CA GLY A 44 3.47 2.13 11.79
C GLY A 44 3.30 1.30 10.52
N VAL A 45 2.13 0.66 10.34
CA VAL A 45 1.82 -0.13 9.15
C VAL A 45 1.80 0.79 7.92
N ASN A 46 2.54 0.44 6.88
CA ASN A 46 2.39 1.12 5.59
C ASN A 46 1.10 0.65 4.91
N VAL A 47 0.14 1.57 4.73
CA VAL A 47 -1.20 1.27 4.19
C VAL A 47 -1.12 0.74 2.76
N ASN A 48 -0.20 1.23 1.93
CA ASN A 48 -0.04 0.75 0.56
C ASN A 48 0.45 -0.70 0.51
N VAL A 49 1.36 -1.09 1.41
CA VAL A 49 1.79 -2.49 1.57
C VAL A 49 0.65 -3.36 2.07
N LEU A 50 -0.15 -2.86 3.03
CA LEU A 50 -1.31 -3.58 3.56
C LEU A 50 -2.35 -3.86 2.46
N LEU A 51 -2.69 -2.84 1.67
CA LEU A 51 -3.60 -2.96 0.53
C LEU A 51 -3.04 -3.91 -0.54
N PHE A 52 -1.72 -3.88 -0.79
CA PHE A 52 -1.05 -4.79 -1.70
C PHE A 52 -1.16 -6.25 -1.24
N CYS A 53 -0.93 -6.53 0.03
CA CYS A 53 -1.09 -7.86 0.60
C CYS A 53 -2.52 -8.38 0.43
N ALA A 54 -3.53 -7.52 0.66
CA ALA A 54 -4.93 -7.86 0.42
C ALA A 54 -5.19 -8.16 -1.07
N TRP A 55 -4.67 -7.31 -1.97
CA TRP A 55 -4.85 -7.47 -3.42
C TRP A 55 -4.23 -8.78 -3.95
N ILE A 56 -3.00 -9.11 -3.54
CA ILE A 56 -2.36 -10.41 -3.88
C ILE A 56 -3.21 -11.58 -3.38
N GLY A 57 -3.78 -11.45 -2.18
CA GLY A 57 -4.70 -12.45 -1.63
C GLY A 57 -5.97 -12.67 -2.47
N THR A 58 -6.49 -11.63 -3.15
CA THR A 58 -7.64 -11.77 -4.06
C THR A 58 -7.33 -12.68 -5.25
N GLN A 59 -6.07 -12.77 -5.63
CA GLN A 59 -5.57 -13.64 -6.70
C GLN A 59 -5.31 -15.08 -6.22
N GLY A 60 -5.62 -15.39 -4.96
CA GLY A 60 -5.40 -16.71 -4.36
C GLY A 60 -3.95 -16.99 -3.96
N ILE A 61 -3.08 -15.99 -3.99
CA ILE A 61 -1.67 -16.12 -3.64
C ILE A 61 -1.48 -15.79 -2.17
N ALA A 62 -0.98 -16.75 -1.39
CA ALA A 62 -0.56 -16.54 -0.03
C ALA A 62 0.92 -16.10 0.02
N LEU A 63 1.19 -15.00 0.73
CA LEU A 63 2.53 -14.51 0.99
C LEU A 63 3.05 -15.11 2.30
N ASP A 64 4.26 -15.62 2.28
CA ASP A 64 4.98 -15.91 3.51
C ASP A 64 5.58 -14.62 4.12
N ARG A 65 6.25 -14.77 5.26
CA ARG A 65 6.90 -13.63 5.94
C ARG A 65 7.92 -12.95 5.02
N ASN A 66 8.74 -13.72 4.32
CA ASN A 66 9.79 -13.18 3.45
C ASN A 66 9.21 -12.42 2.26
N GLY A 67 8.15 -12.92 1.65
CA GLY A 67 7.42 -12.24 0.55
C GLY A 67 6.79 -10.94 1.00
N THR A 68 6.23 -10.90 2.21
CA THR A 68 5.67 -9.69 2.82
C THR A 68 6.75 -8.66 3.15
N GLU A 69 7.87 -9.09 3.73
CA GLU A 69 9.04 -8.23 4.02
C GLU A 69 9.66 -7.67 2.74
N ALA A 70 9.76 -8.48 1.68
CA ALA A 70 10.25 -8.03 0.38
C ALA A 70 9.37 -6.93 -0.22
N ALA A 71 8.04 -7.08 -0.16
CA ALA A 71 7.10 -6.05 -0.60
C ALA A 71 7.28 -4.74 0.20
N ALA A 72 7.42 -4.82 1.52
CA ALA A 72 7.66 -3.66 2.36
C ALA A 72 8.99 -2.96 2.02
N GLN A 73 10.05 -3.72 1.77
CA GLN A 73 11.37 -3.18 1.44
C GLN A 73 11.39 -2.37 0.15
N ILE A 74 10.61 -2.77 -0.86
CA ILE A 74 10.55 -2.08 -2.16
C ILE A 74 10.16 -0.62 -2.00
N VAL A 75 9.25 -0.31 -1.10
CA VAL A 75 8.71 1.03 -0.91
C VAL A 75 9.39 1.80 0.23
N THR A 76 10.18 1.15 1.07
CA THR A 76 10.75 1.75 2.29
C THR A 76 11.50 3.06 2.02
N HIS A 77 12.33 3.11 0.99
CA HIS A 77 13.08 4.32 0.66
C HIS A 77 12.16 5.44 0.15
N TRP A 78 11.23 5.13 -0.74
CA TRP A 78 10.28 6.09 -1.29
C TRP A 78 9.33 6.64 -0.21
N ASP A 79 8.78 5.77 0.65
CA ASP A 79 7.96 6.19 1.80
C ASP A 79 8.73 7.16 2.71
N ALA A 80 9.97 6.80 3.07
CA ALA A 80 10.78 7.61 3.99
C ALA A 80 11.16 8.98 3.41
N MET A 81 11.47 9.05 2.12
CA MET A 81 12.01 10.26 1.47
C MET A 81 10.91 11.15 0.88
N VAL A 82 9.74 10.62 0.55
CA VAL A 82 8.71 11.36 -0.18
C VAL A 82 7.35 11.29 0.52
N VAL A 83 6.74 10.10 0.65
CA VAL A 83 5.35 9.96 1.13
C VAL A 83 5.21 10.45 2.55
N ARG A 84 6.04 9.95 3.46
CA ARG A 84 5.98 10.30 4.90
C ARG A 84 6.26 11.79 5.17
N PRO A 85 7.25 12.45 4.56
CA PRO A 85 7.44 13.89 4.70
C PRO A 85 6.25 14.72 4.22
N LEU A 86 5.62 14.36 3.08
CA LEU A 86 4.42 15.03 2.59
C LEU A 86 3.25 14.86 3.56
N ARG A 87 3.05 13.66 4.09
CA ARG A 87 2.03 13.35 5.10
C ARG A 87 2.22 14.18 6.37
N ILE A 88 3.43 14.24 6.90
CA ILE A 88 3.78 15.04 8.08
C ILE A 88 3.51 16.52 7.82
N ALA A 89 3.93 17.04 6.66
CA ALA A 89 3.69 18.43 6.29
C ALA A 89 2.19 18.74 6.25
N ARG A 90 1.39 17.92 5.55
CA ARG A 90 -0.06 18.06 5.47
C ARG A 90 -0.75 18.02 6.84
N GLN A 91 -0.30 17.12 7.73
CA GLN A 91 -0.86 17.01 9.08
C GLN A 91 -0.58 18.24 9.91
N LYS A 92 0.65 18.79 9.87
CA LYS A 92 1.02 20.02 10.57
C LYS A 92 0.24 21.24 10.08
N MET A 93 -0.11 21.28 8.79
CA MET A 93 -0.91 22.36 8.19
C MET A 93 -2.40 22.30 8.59
N LYS A 94 -2.86 21.26 9.29
CA LYS A 94 -4.30 21.10 9.61
C LYS A 94 -4.83 22.14 10.56
N THR A 95 -4.01 22.60 11.48
CA THR A 95 -4.38 23.54 12.57
C THR A 95 -4.00 24.98 12.28
N ASP A 96 -3.35 25.27 11.16
CA ASP A 96 -2.89 26.58 10.78
C ASP A 96 -3.78 27.18 9.68
N PRO A 97 -4.58 28.25 9.97
CA PRO A 97 -5.45 28.89 9.00
C PRO A 97 -4.69 29.48 7.81
N ASP A 98 -3.46 29.96 8.00
CA ASP A 98 -2.66 30.56 6.93
C ASP A 98 -2.19 29.54 5.91
N MET A 99 -2.16 28.26 6.31
CA MET A 99 -1.79 27.14 5.44
C MET A 99 -2.98 26.52 4.68
N ALA A 100 -4.20 27.03 4.88
CA ALA A 100 -5.41 26.47 4.27
C ALA A 100 -5.36 26.43 2.73
N ILE A 101 -4.68 27.38 2.08
CA ILE A 101 -4.54 27.43 0.61
C ILE A 101 -3.53 26.37 0.12
N VAL A 102 -2.45 26.13 0.87
CA VAL A 102 -1.36 25.24 0.47
C VAL A 102 -1.68 23.77 0.79
N ARG A 103 -2.37 23.52 1.89
CA ARG A 103 -2.68 22.16 2.37
C ARG A 103 -3.32 21.22 1.33
N PRO A 104 -4.32 21.65 0.51
CA PRO A 104 -4.88 20.81 -0.55
C PRO A 104 -3.87 20.39 -1.60
N ARG A 105 -2.91 21.26 -1.94
CA ARG A 105 -1.83 20.95 -2.90
C ARG A 105 -0.88 19.90 -2.34
N VAL A 106 -0.50 20.02 -1.06
CA VAL A 106 0.34 19.03 -0.38
C VAL A 106 -0.39 17.68 -0.33
N LYS A 107 -1.72 17.69 -0.07
CA LYS A 107 -2.54 16.46 -0.11
C LYS A 107 -2.56 15.81 -1.49
N ALA A 108 -2.65 16.60 -2.55
CA ALA A 108 -2.60 16.08 -3.93
C ALA A 108 -1.24 15.45 -4.24
N LEU A 109 -0.14 16.11 -3.87
CA LEU A 109 1.21 15.57 -4.04
C LEU A 109 1.44 14.29 -3.21
N GLU A 110 0.90 14.22 -1.98
CA GLU A 110 0.94 13.00 -1.16
C GLU A 110 0.24 11.85 -1.90
N LEU A 111 -0.96 12.08 -2.46
CA LEU A 111 -1.70 11.06 -3.19
C LEU A 111 -0.96 10.60 -4.47
N GLU A 112 -0.35 11.53 -5.21
CA GLU A 112 0.49 11.20 -6.38
C GLU A 112 1.70 10.36 -5.96
N ALA A 113 2.34 10.68 -4.84
CA ALA A 113 3.45 9.93 -4.30
C ALA A 113 3.03 8.51 -3.84
N GLU A 114 1.84 8.36 -3.24
CA GLU A 114 1.26 7.06 -2.89
C GLU A 114 0.90 6.24 -4.14
N GLN A 115 0.44 6.89 -5.22
CA GLN A 115 0.19 6.20 -6.50
C GLN A 115 1.48 5.65 -7.12
N ILE A 116 2.59 6.38 -7.03
CA ILE A 116 3.91 5.89 -7.45
C ILE A 116 4.33 4.70 -6.58
N GLU A 117 4.16 4.79 -5.27
CA GLU A 117 4.45 3.70 -4.34
C GLU A 117 3.66 2.43 -4.69
N GLN A 118 2.39 2.56 -4.99
CA GLN A 118 1.56 1.44 -5.45
C GLN A 118 1.99 0.90 -6.82
N ALA A 119 2.46 1.75 -7.73
CA ALA A 119 2.99 1.30 -9.01
C ALA A 119 4.30 0.50 -8.86
N MET A 120 5.15 0.85 -7.88
CA MET A 120 6.34 0.05 -7.53
C MET A 120 5.95 -1.34 -7.02
N LEU A 121 4.96 -1.42 -6.13
CA LEU A 121 4.42 -2.69 -5.62
C LEU A 121 3.79 -3.51 -6.74
N PHE A 122 3.02 -2.89 -7.63
CA PHE A 122 2.42 -3.55 -8.79
C PHE A 122 3.46 -4.15 -9.72
N ALA A 123 4.56 -3.44 -9.98
CA ALA A 123 5.67 -3.97 -10.77
C ALA A 123 6.32 -5.20 -10.09
N HIS A 124 6.44 -5.17 -8.75
CA HIS A 124 6.97 -6.29 -7.97
C HIS A 124 6.07 -7.53 -8.02
N ALA A 125 4.75 -7.37 -8.13
CA ALA A 125 3.80 -8.49 -8.18
C ALA A 125 4.14 -9.52 -9.28
N ARG A 126 4.76 -9.08 -10.37
CA ARG A 126 5.23 -9.97 -11.46
C ARG A 126 6.32 -10.94 -11.05
N CYS A 127 7.02 -10.66 -9.96
CA CYS A 127 8.08 -11.48 -9.41
C CYS A 127 7.58 -12.45 -8.34
N ILE A 128 6.33 -12.28 -7.87
CA ILE A 128 5.73 -13.12 -6.85
C ILE A 128 5.28 -14.42 -7.50
N ARG A 129 5.84 -15.53 -7.03
CA ARG A 129 5.39 -16.86 -7.39
C ARG A 129 4.45 -17.35 -6.30
N SER A 130 3.38 -18.04 -6.70
CA SER A 130 2.54 -18.76 -5.74
C SER A 130 3.43 -19.75 -4.98
N ALA A 131 3.59 -19.55 -3.69
CA ALA A 131 4.02 -20.64 -2.82
C ALA A 131 2.91 -21.70 -2.84
N ASP A 132 3.27 -22.97 -2.58
CA ASP A 132 2.37 -24.13 -2.65
C ASP A 132 0.97 -23.83 -2.10
N ALA A 133 -0.03 -24.41 -2.74
CA ALA A 133 -1.45 -24.19 -2.55
C ALA A 133 -1.86 -23.92 -1.09
N HIS A 134 -2.07 -22.65 -0.77
CA HIS A 134 -2.65 -22.29 0.50
C HIS A 134 -4.14 -22.66 0.50
N HIS A 135 -4.51 -23.67 1.30
CA HIS A 135 -5.88 -24.17 1.41
C HIS A 135 -6.74 -23.28 2.34
N GLY A 136 -6.63 -21.96 2.28
CA GLY A 136 -7.32 -21.07 3.16
C GLY A 136 -7.67 -19.74 2.52
N ASP A 137 -8.08 -18.80 3.35
CA ASP A 137 -8.34 -17.42 2.93
C ASP A 137 -7.02 -16.65 2.80
N ALA A 138 -6.49 -16.62 1.58
CA ALA A 138 -5.25 -15.91 1.26
C ALA A 138 -5.33 -14.41 1.57
N ILE A 139 -6.51 -13.80 1.47
CA ILE A 139 -6.70 -12.38 1.80
C ILE A 139 -6.46 -12.15 3.29
N ALA A 140 -7.15 -12.91 4.13
CA ALA A 140 -7.00 -12.79 5.58
C ALA A 140 -5.57 -13.14 6.02
N HIS A 141 -4.99 -14.20 5.46
CA HIS A 141 -3.61 -14.59 5.73
C HIS A 141 -2.64 -13.46 5.42
N ASN A 142 -2.68 -12.90 4.22
CA ASN A 142 -1.73 -11.87 3.79
C ASN A 142 -1.87 -10.57 4.59
N VAL A 143 -3.11 -10.15 4.88
CA VAL A 143 -3.37 -8.96 5.70
C VAL A 143 -2.82 -9.14 7.12
N ASN A 144 -3.10 -10.27 7.76
CA ASN A 144 -2.59 -10.57 9.09
C ASN A 144 -1.06 -10.68 9.09
N GLN A 145 -0.47 -11.30 8.06
CA GLN A 145 0.99 -11.39 7.88
C GLN A 145 1.63 -10.01 7.74
N CYS A 146 1.02 -9.10 7.00
CA CYS A 146 1.51 -7.72 6.83
C CYS A 146 1.56 -6.98 8.18
N VAL A 147 0.50 -7.07 8.98
CA VAL A 147 0.48 -6.45 10.31
C VAL A 147 1.50 -7.10 11.24
N ALA A 148 1.63 -8.43 11.22
CA ALA A 148 2.62 -9.16 12.03
C ALA A 148 4.06 -8.76 11.67
N VAL A 149 4.38 -8.56 10.39
CA VAL A 149 5.69 -8.07 9.94
C VAL A 149 5.93 -6.65 10.43
N ALA A 150 4.97 -5.74 10.24
CA ALA A 150 5.11 -4.34 10.63
C ALA A 150 5.28 -4.14 12.15
N THR A 151 4.62 -4.99 12.95
CA THR A 151 4.68 -4.93 14.43
C THR A 151 5.75 -5.82 15.03
N ASN A 152 6.49 -6.57 14.20
CA ASN A 152 7.41 -7.63 14.64
C ASN A 152 6.77 -8.64 15.62
N ALA A 153 5.50 -8.92 15.42
CA ALA A 153 4.69 -9.80 16.25
C ALA A 153 4.52 -11.19 15.62
N VAL A 154 3.96 -12.10 16.40
CA VAL A 154 3.45 -13.38 15.89
C VAL A 154 2.15 -13.10 15.11
N LEU A 155 1.93 -13.89 14.05
CA LEU A 155 0.71 -13.82 13.25
C LEU A 155 -0.52 -13.94 14.17
N SER A 156 -1.37 -12.90 14.16
CA SER A 156 -2.65 -12.90 14.88
C SER A 156 -3.80 -12.79 13.86
N GLU A 157 -4.90 -13.49 14.12
CA GLU A 157 -6.07 -13.40 13.27
C GLU A 157 -6.85 -12.11 13.51
N GLY A 158 -7.49 -11.60 12.44
CA GLY A 158 -8.44 -10.49 12.55
C GLY A 158 -7.81 -9.11 12.70
N ALA A 159 -6.59 -8.92 12.20
CA ALA A 159 -5.89 -7.63 12.31
C ALA A 159 -6.58 -6.47 11.58
N ALA A 160 -7.30 -6.72 10.48
CA ALA A 160 -8.00 -5.70 9.69
C ALA A 160 -9.32 -6.26 9.11
N PRO A 161 -10.36 -6.46 9.93
CA PRO A 161 -11.60 -7.13 9.51
C PRO A 161 -12.38 -6.37 8.44
N TYR A 162 -12.39 -5.04 8.46
CA TYR A 162 -13.09 -4.24 7.44
C TYR A 162 -12.40 -4.36 6.08
N LEU A 163 -11.07 -4.26 6.04
CA LEU A 163 -10.29 -4.44 4.83
C LEU A 163 -10.47 -5.85 4.25
N ILE A 164 -10.37 -6.88 5.09
CA ILE A 164 -10.54 -8.28 4.67
C ILE A 164 -11.92 -8.48 4.04
N LYS A 165 -12.98 -7.98 4.70
CA LYS A 165 -14.36 -8.05 4.20
C LYS A 165 -14.53 -7.31 2.87
N ALA A 166 -13.96 -6.11 2.74
CA ALA A 166 -14.02 -5.31 1.53
C ALA A 166 -13.28 -5.97 0.36
N ALA A 167 -12.09 -6.51 0.60
CA ALA A 167 -11.28 -7.20 -0.40
C ALA A 167 -11.96 -8.47 -0.92
N ARG A 168 -12.63 -9.25 -0.06
CA ARG A 168 -13.40 -10.43 -0.47
C ARG A 168 -14.51 -10.10 -1.45
N ARG A 169 -15.17 -8.95 -1.32
CA ARG A 169 -16.23 -8.49 -2.24
C ARG A 169 -15.71 -8.11 -3.62
N LYS A 170 -14.41 -7.74 -3.73
CA LYS A 170 -13.77 -7.39 -5.00
C LYS A 170 -13.19 -8.60 -5.74
N LYS A 171 -13.11 -9.75 -5.08
CA LYS A 171 -12.66 -11.03 -5.70
C LYS A 171 -13.75 -11.62 -6.61
N SER A 172 -15.01 -11.24 -6.43
CA SER A 172 -16.18 -11.67 -7.23
C SER A 172 -16.23 -10.90 -8.53
#